data_d5ccaa8c210929f0e217f3db92e0dedb
#
_entry.id   d5ccaa8c210929f0e217f3db92e0dedb
#
_cell.length_a   1.000
_cell.length_b   1.000
_cell.length_c   1.000
_cell.angle_alpha   90.00
_cell.angle_beta   90.00
_cell.angle_gamma   90.00
#
_symmetry.space_group_name_H-M   'P 1'
#
loop_
_entity.id
_entity.type
_entity.pdbx_description
1 polymer ?
#
loop_
_entity_poly.entity_id
_entity_poly.type
_entity_poly.pdbx_seq_one_letter_code
_entity_poly.pdbx_strand_id
1 'polypeptide(L)'
;MNTNTLIQKLRKEVMSLAGDNLPAEIRYQDRYGNVVIKPLFDATLDELAFAAQTLNAERSALSRRMVALEDVYAHARKQGFLGADLIRGLVDEVAK
;
A
#
# COMPACT_ATOMS: atom_id res chain seq x y z
N MET A 1 30.50 1.06 -0.65
CA MET A 1 29.67 1.56 -1.76
C MET A 1 28.45 2.25 -1.20
N ASN A 2 28.03 3.33 -1.82
CA ASN A 2 26.79 3.97 -1.40
C ASN A 2 25.58 3.25 -2.04
N THR A 3 24.41 3.55 -1.54
CA THR A 3 23.16 2.92 -1.98
C THR A 3 22.89 3.14 -3.47
N ASN A 4 23.17 4.33 -3.99
CA ASN A 4 22.94 4.65 -5.41
C ASN A 4 23.79 3.77 -6.33
N THR A 5 25.04 3.51 -5.97
CA THR A 5 25.93 2.66 -6.76
C THR A 5 25.40 1.22 -6.78
N LEU A 6 24.94 0.70 -5.64
CA LEU A 6 24.37 -0.63 -5.55
C LEU A 6 23.10 -0.77 -6.39
N ILE A 7 22.22 0.24 -6.32
CA ILE A 7 20.99 0.27 -7.13
C ILE A 7 21.33 0.25 -8.63
N GLN A 8 22.30 1.06 -9.06
CA GLN A 8 22.70 1.11 -10.47
C GLN A 8 23.21 -0.23 -10.96
N LYS A 9 23.98 -0.94 -10.12
CA LYS A 9 24.46 -2.29 -10.49
C LYS A 9 23.31 -3.28 -10.63
N LEU A 10 22.35 -3.24 -9.71
CA LEU A 10 21.19 -4.13 -9.76
C LEU A 10 20.29 -3.83 -10.97
N ARG A 11 20.15 -2.58 -11.38
CA ARG A 11 19.33 -2.21 -12.53
C ARG A 11 19.75 -2.90 -13.82
N LYS A 12 21.03 -3.25 -13.95
CA LYS A 12 21.54 -3.95 -15.10
C LYS A 12 21.07 -5.39 -15.15
N GLU A 13 20.78 -5.98 -13.98
CA GLU A 13 20.41 -7.39 -13.85
C GLU A 13 18.91 -7.60 -13.69
N VAL A 14 18.19 -6.61 -13.15
CA VAL A 14 16.77 -6.74 -12.82
C VAL A 14 16.00 -5.63 -13.52
N MET A 15 15.20 -5.97 -14.52
CA MET A 15 14.50 -4.99 -15.35
C MET A 15 13.42 -4.23 -14.61
N SER A 16 12.80 -4.84 -13.59
CA SER A 16 11.75 -4.16 -12.81
C SER A 16 12.26 -2.99 -12.00
N LEU A 17 13.58 -2.80 -11.93
CA LEU A 17 14.19 -1.66 -11.21
C LEU A 17 14.39 -0.44 -12.10
N ALA A 18 13.92 -0.47 -13.33
CA ALA A 18 13.91 0.72 -14.19
C ALA A 18 13.02 1.78 -13.53
N GLY A 19 13.60 2.95 -13.23
CA GLY A 19 12.91 3.98 -12.42
C GLY A 19 13.23 3.81 -10.92
N ASP A 20 12.54 4.56 -10.08
CA ASP A 20 12.82 4.63 -8.63
C ASP A 20 11.89 3.70 -7.83
N ASN A 21 11.80 2.43 -8.26
CA ASN A 21 10.88 1.48 -7.63
C ASN A 21 11.47 0.78 -6.39
N LEU A 22 12.80 0.81 -6.23
CA LEU A 22 13.44 0.14 -5.11
C LEU A 22 13.53 1.08 -3.93
N PRO A 23 12.91 0.75 -2.79
CA PRO A 23 12.96 1.62 -1.61
C PRO A 23 14.34 1.60 -0.96
N ALA A 24 14.71 2.69 -0.31
CA ALA A 24 15.96 2.79 0.45
C ALA A 24 15.89 1.99 1.75
N GLU A 25 14.70 1.82 2.30
CA GLU A 25 14.46 1.09 3.55
C GLU A 25 13.33 0.10 3.36
N ILE A 26 13.38 -0.99 4.11
CA ILE A 26 12.31 -1.97 4.17
C ILE A 26 11.62 -1.95 5.54
N ARG A 27 10.38 -2.41 5.58
CA ARG A 27 9.58 -2.50 6.81
C ARG A 27 8.79 -3.80 6.80
N TYR A 28 8.80 -4.48 7.94
CA TYR A 28 7.97 -5.67 8.14
C TYR A 28 7.72 -5.87 9.63
N GLN A 29 6.79 -6.76 9.99
CA GLN A 29 6.57 -7.16 11.38
C GLN A 29 7.24 -8.50 11.63
N ASP A 30 7.93 -8.60 12.76
CA ASP A 30 8.52 -9.88 13.15
C ASP A 30 7.46 -10.79 13.78
N ARG A 31 7.86 -12.00 14.20
CA ARG A 31 6.94 -12.98 14.78
C ARG A 31 6.28 -12.51 16.08
N TYR A 32 6.86 -11.51 16.75
CA TYR A 32 6.32 -10.94 17.98
C TYR A 32 5.45 -9.71 17.74
N GLY A 33 5.22 -9.35 16.49
CA GLY A 33 4.43 -8.17 16.14
C GLY A 33 5.16 -6.84 16.16
N ASN A 34 6.47 -6.87 16.41
CA ASN A 34 7.28 -5.66 16.43
C ASN A 34 7.59 -5.20 14.99
N VAL A 35 7.49 -3.89 14.75
CA VAL A 35 7.84 -3.33 13.45
C VAL A 35 9.36 -3.23 13.34
N VAL A 36 9.91 -3.82 12.28
CA VAL A 36 11.34 -3.75 11.97
C VAL A 36 11.50 -2.86 10.75
N ILE A 37 12.38 -1.85 10.88
CA ILE A 37 12.74 -0.95 9.78
C ILE A 37 14.26 -0.95 9.68
N LYS A 38 14.77 -1.18 8.48
CA LYS A 38 16.21 -1.18 8.25
C LYS A 38 16.54 -0.79 6.82
N PRO A 39 17.80 -0.34 6.58
CA PRO A 39 18.23 -0.05 5.21
C PRO A 39 18.16 -1.31 4.35
N LEU A 40 17.76 -1.13 3.08
CA LEU A 40 17.55 -2.24 2.16
C LEU A 40 18.75 -3.17 2.07
N PHE A 41 19.95 -2.61 1.92
CA PHE A 41 21.14 -3.44 1.67
C PHE A 41 21.73 -4.05 2.94
N ASP A 42 21.15 -3.77 4.10
CA ASP A 42 21.47 -4.45 5.35
C ASP A 42 20.50 -5.60 5.64
N ALA A 43 19.52 -5.81 4.76
CA ALA A 43 18.49 -6.83 4.93
C ALA A 43 18.93 -8.17 4.34
N THR A 44 18.44 -9.25 4.93
CA THR A 44 18.59 -10.59 4.36
C THR A 44 17.54 -10.82 3.29
N LEU A 45 17.71 -11.89 2.50
CA LEU A 45 16.70 -12.26 1.50
C LEU A 45 15.36 -12.60 2.14
N ASP A 46 15.38 -13.26 3.32
CA ASP A 46 14.14 -13.55 4.04
C ASP A 46 13.43 -12.27 4.46
N GLU A 47 14.19 -11.28 4.91
CA GLU A 47 13.62 -9.98 5.29
C GLU A 47 13.06 -9.24 4.09
N LEU A 48 13.67 -9.36 2.92
CA LEU A 48 13.10 -8.83 1.69
C LEU A 48 11.74 -9.47 1.38
N ALA A 49 11.64 -10.79 1.53
CA ALA A 49 10.39 -11.50 1.31
C ALA A 49 9.30 -11.04 2.28
N PHE A 50 9.64 -10.86 3.55
CA PHE A 50 8.69 -10.37 4.55
C PHE A 50 8.21 -8.96 4.24
N ALA A 51 9.13 -8.09 3.81
CA ALA A 51 8.79 -6.72 3.43
C ALA A 51 7.86 -6.69 2.22
N ALA A 52 8.12 -7.53 1.22
CA ALA A 52 7.26 -7.64 0.03
C ALA A 52 5.87 -8.12 0.40
N GLN A 53 5.76 -9.11 1.29
CA GLN A 53 4.48 -9.60 1.79
C GLN A 53 3.71 -8.51 2.54
N THR A 54 4.42 -7.71 3.35
CA THR A 54 3.82 -6.59 4.07
C THR A 54 3.21 -5.58 3.10
N LEU A 55 3.95 -5.19 2.06
CA LEU A 55 3.46 -4.26 1.05
C LEU A 55 2.27 -4.83 0.29
N ASN A 56 2.30 -6.14 -0.02
CA ASN A 56 1.19 -6.78 -0.69
C ASN A 56 -0.08 -6.77 0.15
N ALA A 57 0.05 -7.04 1.45
CA ALA A 57 -1.09 -7.00 2.37
C ALA A 57 -1.64 -5.57 2.48
N GLU A 58 -0.78 -4.56 2.55
CA GLU A 58 -1.18 -3.16 2.57
C GLU A 58 -1.90 -2.77 1.28
N ARG A 59 -1.39 -3.20 0.13
CA ARG A 59 -2.03 -2.96 -1.16
C ARG A 59 -3.42 -3.56 -1.21
N SER A 60 -3.58 -4.79 -0.73
CA SER A 60 -4.89 -5.46 -0.72
C SER A 60 -5.87 -4.72 0.20
N ALA A 61 -5.43 -4.25 1.35
CA ALA A 61 -6.27 -3.48 2.27
C ALA A 61 -6.69 -2.15 1.63
N LEU A 62 -5.76 -1.45 0.97
CA LEU A 62 -6.06 -0.20 0.28
C LEU A 62 -7.05 -0.43 -0.85
N SER A 63 -6.88 -1.51 -1.62
CA SER A 63 -7.80 -1.86 -2.70
C SER A 63 -9.21 -2.09 -2.18
N ARG A 64 -9.35 -2.82 -1.08
CA ARG A 64 -10.68 -3.05 -0.47
C ARG A 64 -11.32 -1.76 0.00
N ARG A 65 -10.54 -0.84 0.58
CA ARG A 65 -11.04 0.48 1.00
C ARG A 65 -11.50 1.30 -0.20
N MET A 66 -10.73 1.27 -1.27
CA MET A 66 -11.09 1.98 -2.50
C MET A 66 -12.40 1.48 -3.06
N VAL A 67 -12.58 0.16 -3.18
CA VAL A 67 -13.82 -0.44 -3.68
C VAL A 67 -14.99 -0.07 -2.78
N ALA A 68 -14.80 -0.11 -1.46
CA ALA A 68 -15.88 0.25 -0.52
C ALA A 68 -16.33 1.70 -0.72
N LEU A 69 -15.36 2.63 -0.89
CA LEU A 69 -15.70 4.04 -1.14
C LEU A 69 -16.42 4.23 -2.47
N GLU A 70 -15.98 3.54 -3.51
CA GLU A 70 -16.64 3.60 -4.81
C GLU A 70 -18.06 3.06 -4.75
N ASP A 71 -18.28 1.98 -3.99
CA ASP A 71 -19.60 1.39 -3.84
C ASP A 71 -20.55 2.33 -3.08
N VAL A 72 -20.07 2.99 -2.03
CA VAL A 72 -20.86 3.98 -1.30
C VAL A 72 -21.22 5.14 -2.21
N TYR A 73 -20.26 5.64 -2.99
CA TYR A 73 -20.50 6.72 -3.94
C TYR A 73 -21.58 6.33 -4.94
N ALA A 74 -21.46 5.16 -5.56
CA ALA A 74 -22.42 4.70 -6.56
C ALA A 74 -23.83 4.56 -5.96
N HIS A 75 -23.93 4.02 -4.74
CA HIS A 75 -25.21 3.87 -4.05
C HIS A 75 -25.84 5.22 -3.75
N ALA A 76 -25.05 6.19 -3.26
CA ALA A 76 -25.53 7.52 -2.95
C ALA A 76 -26.05 8.24 -4.21
N ARG A 77 -25.36 8.08 -5.33
CA ARG A 77 -25.80 8.67 -6.60
C ARG A 77 -27.15 8.09 -7.04
N LYS A 78 -27.35 6.80 -6.85
CA LYS A 78 -28.64 6.15 -7.14
C LYS A 78 -29.77 6.69 -6.28
N GLN A 79 -29.45 7.08 -5.04
CA GLN A 79 -30.43 7.66 -4.12
C GLN A 79 -30.67 9.15 -4.38
N GLY A 80 -30.01 9.74 -5.36
CA GLY A 80 -30.21 11.14 -5.73
C GLY A 80 -29.29 12.12 -5.04
N PHE A 81 -28.29 11.66 -4.31
CA PHE A 81 -27.35 12.53 -3.62
C PHE A 81 -26.46 13.27 -4.65
N LEU A 82 -26.22 14.54 -4.38
CA LEU A 82 -25.36 15.39 -5.17
C LEU A 82 -23.96 15.47 -4.54
N GLY A 83 -22.99 15.99 -5.31
CA GLY A 83 -21.61 16.04 -4.86
C GLY A 83 -21.37 16.79 -3.56
N ALA A 84 -22.21 17.79 -3.25
CA ALA A 84 -22.07 18.57 -2.01
C ALA A 84 -22.81 17.97 -0.82
N ASP A 85 -23.57 16.90 -1.02
CA ASP A 85 -24.34 16.28 0.06
C ASP A 85 -23.44 15.47 0.98
N LEU A 86 -23.77 15.44 2.26
CA LEU A 86 -23.00 14.69 3.24
C LEU A 86 -23.44 13.22 3.26
N ILE A 87 -22.48 12.32 3.42
CA ILE A 87 -22.73 10.88 3.52
C ILE A 87 -23.59 10.51 4.71
N ARG A 88 -23.54 11.33 5.77
CA ARG A 88 -24.39 11.17 6.95
C ARG A 88 -25.87 11.02 6.57
N GLY A 89 -26.35 11.79 5.57
CA GLY A 89 -27.73 11.70 5.13
C GLY A 89 -28.11 10.34 4.58
N LEU A 90 -27.16 9.65 3.97
CA LEU A 90 -27.37 8.30 3.44
C LEU A 90 -27.63 7.30 4.59
N VAL A 91 -26.89 7.42 5.67
CA VAL A 91 -27.06 6.56 6.85
C VAL A 91 -28.41 6.84 7.51
N ASP A 92 -28.81 8.11 7.61
CA ASP A 92 -30.10 8.48 8.19
C ASP A 92 -31.25 7.87 7.41
N GLU A 93 -31.16 7.79 6.09
CA GLU A 93 -32.18 7.16 5.26
C GLU A 93 -32.25 5.66 5.49
N VAL A 94 -31.11 5.00 5.61
CA VAL A 94 -31.04 3.55 5.83
C VAL A 94 -31.60 3.20 7.22
N ALA A 95 -31.45 4.08 8.21
CA ALA A 95 -31.91 3.84 9.58
C ALA A 95 -33.41 4.03 9.77
N LYS A 96 -34.12 4.53 8.78
CA LYS A 96 -35.57 4.71 8.87
C LYS A 96 -36.35 3.41 8.68
#